data_e97c7c00e2a5b4a410833a6b11f4a1d0
#
_entry.id   e97c7c00e2a5b4a410833a6b11f4a1d0
#
_cell.length_a   1.000
_cell.length_b   1.000
_cell.length_c   1.000
_cell.angle_alpha   90.00
_cell.angle_beta   90.00
_cell.angle_gamma   90.00
#
_symmetry.space_group_name_H-M   'P 1'
#
loop_
_entity.id
_entity.type
_entity.pdbx_description
1 polymer ?
#
loop_
_entity_poly.entity_id
_entity_poly.type
_entity_poly.pdbx_seq_one_letter_code
_entity_poly.pdbx_strand_id
1 'polypeptide(L)'
;MAKDETLYIGIDLGTFRSVMVSSAGHEEELLTVIGTPKDAIARNFLRRDVLFGEEALKNRLALDLYRPLQHGVIKDSQEDKKFIAHFIHHMIELANPEEYDNVVAVIGAPAEASFVDKTAIFDAAAG
;
A
#
# COMPACT_ATOMS: atom_id res chain seq x y z
N MET A 1 8.27 -15.53 17.55
CA MET A 1 9.07 -15.05 18.69
C MET A 1 9.54 -13.63 18.40
N ALA A 2 9.22 -12.70 19.28
CA ALA A 2 9.67 -11.34 19.11
C ALA A 2 11.19 -11.29 19.23
N LYS A 3 11.83 -10.58 18.32
CA LYS A 3 13.27 -10.39 18.34
C LYS A 3 13.55 -8.99 18.88
N ASP A 4 14.51 -8.90 19.77
CA ASP A 4 14.96 -7.62 20.33
C ASP A 4 15.76 -6.87 19.26
N GLU A 5 15.15 -6.70 18.09
CA GLU A 5 15.74 -6.11 16.91
C GLU A 5 14.77 -5.16 16.24
N THR A 6 15.32 -4.27 15.46
CA THR A 6 14.55 -3.35 14.63
C THR A 6 14.46 -3.88 13.19
N LEU A 7 13.26 -3.95 12.67
CA LEU A 7 13.05 -4.26 11.25
C LEU A 7 13.09 -2.96 10.46
N TYR A 8 13.93 -2.92 9.45
CA TYR A 8 14.00 -1.79 8.52
C TYR A 8 13.31 -2.18 7.23
N ILE A 9 12.40 -1.33 6.78
CA ILE A 9 11.62 -1.56 5.55
C ILE A 9 11.80 -0.37 4.63
N GLY A 10 12.14 -0.65 3.37
CA GLY A 10 12.16 0.36 2.33
C GLY A 10 11.00 0.13 1.38
N ILE A 11 10.22 1.16 1.09
CA ILE A 11 9.11 1.09 0.14
C ILE A 11 9.31 2.17 -0.91
N ASP A 12 9.35 1.74 -2.17
CA ASP A 12 9.39 2.65 -3.30
C ASP A 12 8.01 2.64 -3.97
N LEU A 13 7.27 3.73 -3.78
CA LEU A 13 5.93 3.88 -4.35
C LEU A 13 6.04 4.40 -5.77
N GLY A 14 5.74 3.54 -6.73
CA GLY A 14 5.70 3.93 -8.12
C GLY A 14 4.28 4.08 -8.64
N THR A 15 4.13 4.79 -9.74
CA THR A 15 2.82 5.01 -10.36
C THR A 15 2.14 3.70 -10.77
N PHE A 16 2.93 2.77 -11.32
CA PHE A 16 2.40 1.49 -11.80
C PHE A 16 2.80 0.31 -10.92
N ARG A 17 4.01 0.34 -10.37
CA ARG A 17 4.54 -0.73 -9.53
C ARG A 17 5.18 -0.14 -8.30
N SER A 18 5.04 -0.84 -7.19
CA SER A 18 5.68 -0.46 -5.93
C SER A 18 6.52 -1.63 -5.45
N VAL A 19 7.65 -1.33 -4.82
CA VAL A 19 8.59 -2.36 -4.34
C VAL A 19 8.80 -2.19 -2.85
N MET A 20 8.81 -3.29 -2.13
CA MET A 20 9.15 -3.33 -0.71
C MET A 20 10.38 -4.20 -0.52
N VAL A 21 11.34 -3.73 0.25
CA VAL A 21 12.49 -4.53 0.68
C VAL A 21 12.61 -4.42 2.19
N SER A 22 13.13 -5.46 2.83
CA SER A 22 13.33 -5.42 4.28
C SER A 22 14.72 -5.91 4.66
N SER A 23 15.15 -5.52 5.84
CA SER A 23 16.44 -5.96 6.39
C SER A 23 16.46 -7.46 6.70
N ALA A 24 15.31 -8.11 6.72
CA ALA A 24 15.20 -9.55 6.91
C ALA A 24 15.34 -10.34 5.59
N GLY A 25 15.56 -9.66 4.47
CA GLY A 25 15.75 -10.30 3.18
C GLY A 25 14.49 -10.48 2.35
N HIS A 26 13.36 -9.93 2.78
CA HIS A 26 12.13 -9.96 1.99
C HIS A 26 12.19 -8.91 0.89
N GLU A 27 11.69 -9.29 -0.27
CA GLU A 27 11.53 -8.35 -1.38
C GLU A 27 10.22 -8.69 -2.08
N GLU A 28 9.34 -7.71 -2.20
CA GLU A 28 8.05 -7.88 -2.84
C GLU A 28 7.79 -6.74 -3.81
N GLU A 29 7.25 -7.07 -4.96
CA GLU A 29 6.84 -6.08 -5.96
C GLU A 29 5.35 -6.26 -6.22
N LEU A 30 4.61 -5.15 -6.19
CA LEU A 30 3.16 -5.14 -6.38
C LEU A 30 2.79 -4.11 -7.42
N LEU A 31 1.77 -4.42 -8.20
CA LEU A 31 1.12 -3.38 -9.01
C LEU A 31 0.47 -2.38 -8.05
N THR A 32 0.64 -1.10 -8.33
CA THR A 32 0.10 -0.03 -7.49
C THR A 32 -1.36 0.20 -7.83
N VAL A 33 -2.20 -0.76 -7.42
CA VAL A 33 -3.63 -0.73 -7.68
C VAL A 33 -4.37 -1.31 -6.48
N ILE A 34 -5.53 -0.72 -6.19
CA ILE A 34 -6.41 -1.14 -5.11
C ILE A 34 -7.78 -1.42 -5.71
N GLY A 35 -8.43 -2.49 -5.24
CA GLY A 35 -9.78 -2.83 -5.65
C GLY A 35 -10.71 -2.91 -4.46
N THR A 36 -11.91 -2.35 -4.61
CA THR A 36 -12.96 -2.49 -3.60
C THR A 36 -14.17 -3.16 -4.25
N PRO A 37 -14.90 -4.04 -3.52
CA PRO A 37 -16.07 -4.69 -4.09
C PRO A 37 -17.06 -3.65 -4.62
N LYS A 38 -17.52 -3.86 -5.85
CA LYS A 38 -18.39 -2.88 -6.51
C LYS A 38 -19.83 -2.91 -6.00
N ASP A 39 -20.24 -3.99 -5.32
CA ASP A 39 -21.56 -4.13 -4.75
C ASP A 39 -21.56 -5.18 -3.62
N ALA A 40 -22.73 -5.35 -2.99
CA ALA A 40 -22.87 -6.28 -1.89
C ALA A 40 -22.66 -7.74 -2.30
N ILE A 41 -23.05 -8.08 -3.53
CA ILE A 41 -22.87 -9.44 -4.04
C ILE A 41 -21.38 -9.76 -4.18
N ALA A 42 -20.62 -8.84 -4.77
CA ALA A 42 -19.18 -8.99 -4.91
C ALA A 42 -18.50 -9.08 -3.54
N ARG A 43 -18.92 -8.25 -2.59
CA ARG A 43 -18.36 -8.27 -1.24
C ARG A 43 -18.59 -9.62 -0.56
N ASN A 44 -19.79 -10.16 -0.67
CA ASN A 44 -20.10 -11.46 -0.09
C ASN A 44 -19.31 -12.59 -0.74
N PHE A 45 -19.09 -12.49 -2.05
CA PHE A 45 -18.31 -13.47 -2.80
C PHE A 45 -16.83 -13.43 -2.41
N LEU A 46 -16.25 -12.24 -2.39
CA LEU A 46 -14.82 -12.06 -2.13
C LEU A 46 -14.46 -12.17 -0.65
N ARG A 47 -15.40 -11.83 0.23
CA ARG A 47 -15.21 -11.80 1.70
C ARG A 47 -14.06 -10.91 2.14
N ARG A 48 -13.78 -9.87 1.35
CA ARG A 48 -12.75 -8.88 1.64
C ARG A 48 -13.25 -7.52 1.21
N ASP A 49 -12.89 -6.51 1.98
CA ASP A 49 -13.29 -5.14 1.70
C ASP A 49 -12.33 -4.45 0.74
N VAL A 50 -11.11 -4.97 0.63
CA VAL A 50 -10.10 -4.35 -0.23
C VAL A 50 -9.11 -5.41 -0.71
N LEU A 51 -8.72 -5.33 -1.99
CA LEU A 51 -7.70 -6.17 -2.58
C LEU A 51 -6.61 -5.29 -3.18
N PHE A 52 -5.41 -5.86 -3.33
CA PHE A 52 -4.23 -5.11 -3.74
C PHE A 52 -3.50 -5.82 -4.88
N GLY A 53 -2.87 -5.03 -5.76
CA GLY A 53 -1.95 -5.54 -6.76
C GLY A 53 -2.58 -6.50 -7.74
N GLU A 54 -1.87 -7.57 -8.05
CA GLU A 54 -2.29 -8.58 -9.03
C GLU A 54 -3.61 -9.23 -8.64
N GLU A 55 -3.84 -9.44 -7.35
CA GLU A 55 -5.09 -10.03 -6.87
C GLU A 55 -6.28 -9.15 -7.22
N ALA A 56 -6.12 -7.83 -7.11
CA ALA A 56 -7.16 -6.90 -7.51
C ALA A 56 -7.45 -7.01 -9.01
N LEU A 57 -6.42 -7.11 -9.84
CA LEU A 57 -6.59 -7.26 -11.28
C LEU A 57 -7.26 -8.58 -11.65
N LYS A 58 -6.93 -9.66 -10.96
CA LYS A 58 -7.55 -10.96 -11.20
C LYS A 58 -9.04 -10.95 -10.93
N ASN A 59 -9.48 -10.11 -10.01
CA ASN A 59 -10.88 -10.00 -9.61
C ASN A 59 -11.54 -8.72 -10.13
N ARG A 60 -10.97 -8.10 -11.16
CA ARG A 60 -11.40 -6.78 -11.64
C ARG A 60 -12.87 -6.67 -12.02
N LEU A 61 -13.49 -7.76 -12.45
CA LEU A 61 -14.90 -7.74 -12.84
C LEU A 61 -15.84 -7.56 -11.64
N ALA A 62 -15.36 -7.90 -10.44
CA ALA A 62 -16.11 -7.75 -9.19
C ALA A 62 -15.70 -6.50 -8.41
N LEU A 63 -14.76 -5.72 -8.91
CA LEU A 63 -14.16 -4.62 -8.18
C LEU A 63 -14.25 -3.31 -8.91
N ASP A 64 -14.26 -2.23 -8.13
CA ASP A 64 -13.91 -0.90 -8.61
C ASP A 64 -12.41 -0.75 -8.37
N LEU A 65 -11.66 -0.48 -9.42
CA LEU A 65 -10.21 -0.36 -9.34
C LEU A 65 -9.79 1.09 -9.18
N TYR A 66 -8.79 1.30 -8.35
CA TYR A 66 -8.25 2.62 -8.05
C TYR A 66 -6.73 2.58 -8.09
N ARG A 67 -6.12 3.55 -8.78
CA ARG A 67 -4.67 3.71 -8.83
C ARG A 67 -4.30 4.95 -8.01
N PRO A 68 -3.78 4.76 -6.77
CA PRO A 68 -3.59 5.88 -5.85
C PRO A 68 -2.53 6.88 -6.28
N LEU A 69 -1.62 6.46 -7.17
CA LEU A 69 -0.53 7.33 -7.63
C LEU A 69 -0.60 7.61 -9.12
N GLN A 70 -1.79 7.63 -9.69
CA GLN A 70 -1.94 7.91 -11.11
C GLN A 70 -1.31 9.27 -11.45
N HIS A 71 -0.39 9.27 -12.42
CA HIS A 71 0.40 10.46 -12.82
C HIS A 71 1.29 11.00 -11.69
N GLY A 72 1.64 10.14 -10.70
CA GLY A 72 2.49 10.55 -9.59
C GLY A 72 1.83 11.51 -8.60
N VAL A 73 0.52 11.70 -8.70
CA VAL A 73 -0.21 12.66 -7.87
C VAL A 73 -1.25 11.95 -7.01
N ILE A 74 -1.30 12.28 -5.73
CA ILE A 74 -2.35 11.84 -4.83
C ILE A 74 -3.33 13.00 -4.67
N LYS A 75 -4.59 12.72 -4.95
CA LYS A 75 -5.63 13.73 -4.75
C LYS A 75 -5.80 13.98 -3.25
N ASP A 76 -6.05 15.24 -2.89
CA ASP A 76 -6.15 15.64 -1.50
C ASP A 76 -7.57 15.45 -0.96
N SER A 77 -8.08 14.23 -1.05
CA SER A 77 -9.36 13.86 -0.45
C SER A 77 -9.12 12.85 0.67
N GLN A 78 -10.04 12.80 1.62
CA GLN A 78 -9.95 11.85 2.72
C GLN A 78 -9.95 10.40 2.21
N GLU A 79 -10.73 10.14 1.17
CA GLU A 79 -10.84 8.81 0.57
C GLU A 79 -9.52 8.39 -0.09
N ASP A 80 -8.88 9.30 -0.83
CA ASP A 80 -7.61 9.00 -1.48
C ASP A 80 -6.52 8.74 -0.46
N LYS A 81 -6.48 9.52 0.62
CA LYS A 81 -5.52 9.30 1.70
C LYS A 81 -5.74 7.93 2.36
N LYS A 82 -6.99 7.53 2.51
CA LYS A 82 -7.32 6.23 3.08
C LYS A 82 -6.83 5.09 2.20
N PHE A 83 -7.00 5.20 0.88
CA PHE A 83 -6.54 4.18 -0.05
C PHE A 83 -5.03 4.03 -0.03
N ILE A 84 -4.29 5.13 -0.05
CA ILE A 84 -2.83 5.05 -0.02
C ILE A 84 -2.33 4.49 1.32
N ALA A 85 -3.01 4.83 2.42
CA ALA A 85 -2.68 4.27 3.74
C ALA A 85 -2.87 2.76 3.74
N HIS A 86 -3.98 2.26 3.20
CA HIS A 86 -4.24 0.83 3.10
C HIS A 86 -3.15 0.12 2.27
N PHE A 87 -2.75 0.71 1.16
CA PHE A 87 -1.73 0.13 0.31
C PHE A 87 -0.37 0.04 1.01
N ILE A 88 0.05 1.12 1.66
CA ILE A 88 1.31 1.16 2.40
C ILE A 88 1.30 0.13 3.54
N HIS A 89 0.20 0.08 4.29
CA HIS A 89 0.09 -0.88 5.39
C HIS A 89 0.13 -2.32 4.88
N HIS A 90 -0.50 -2.58 3.73
CA HIS A 90 -0.44 -3.90 3.13
C HIS A 90 1.00 -4.30 2.79
N MET A 91 1.79 -3.38 2.22
CA MET A 91 3.19 -3.66 1.89
C MET A 91 4.02 -3.91 3.15
N ILE A 92 3.78 -3.14 4.21
CA ILE A 92 4.49 -3.34 5.49
C ILE A 92 4.17 -4.73 6.06
N GLU A 93 2.91 -5.15 5.99
CA GLU A 93 2.50 -6.46 6.50
C GLU A 93 3.21 -7.62 5.79
N LEU A 94 3.59 -7.43 4.53
CA LEU A 94 4.32 -8.46 3.79
C LEU A 94 5.71 -8.73 4.37
N ALA A 95 6.24 -7.83 5.17
CA ALA A 95 7.54 -7.99 5.82
C ALA A 95 7.46 -8.66 7.20
N ASN A 96 6.28 -9.07 7.64
CA ASN A 96 6.03 -9.70 8.95
C ASN A 96 6.54 -8.85 10.12
N PRO A 97 6.07 -7.60 10.25
CA PRO A 97 6.58 -6.67 11.26
C PRO A 97 6.30 -7.10 12.69
N GLU A 98 5.30 -7.96 12.90
CA GLU A 98 4.92 -8.43 14.24
C GLU A 98 5.99 -9.28 14.92
N GLU A 99 6.98 -9.74 14.15
CA GLU A 99 8.10 -10.52 14.72
C GLU A 99 9.17 -9.65 15.37
N TYR A 100 9.02 -8.32 15.31
CA TYR A 100 10.05 -7.38 15.75
C TYR A 100 9.48 -6.41 16.77
N ASP A 101 10.35 -5.94 17.67
CA ASP A 101 9.97 -4.97 18.69
C ASP A 101 9.78 -3.58 18.10
N ASN A 102 10.59 -3.23 17.10
CA ASN A 102 10.54 -1.93 16.48
C ASN A 102 10.55 -2.07 14.96
N VAL A 103 9.83 -1.19 14.28
CA VAL A 103 9.79 -1.16 12.82
C VAL A 103 10.04 0.26 12.36
N VAL A 104 11.00 0.41 11.44
CA VAL A 104 11.32 1.69 10.82
C VAL A 104 11.09 1.54 9.32
N ALA A 105 10.20 2.34 8.77
CA ALA A 105 9.90 2.31 7.34
C ALA A 105 10.32 3.62 6.69
N VAL A 106 11.03 3.50 5.57
CA VAL A 106 11.40 4.65 4.73
C VAL A 106 10.61 4.51 3.43
N ILE A 107 9.87 5.55 3.08
CA ILE A 107 8.98 5.52 1.94
C ILE A 107 9.40 6.57 0.91
N GLY A 108 9.75 6.08 -0.29
CA GLY A 108 10.03 6.93 -1.43
C GLY A 108 8.75 7.15 -2.24
N ALA A 109 8.58 8.35 -2.77
CA ALA A 109 7.45 8.72 -3.60
C ALA A 109 7.95 9.27 -4.94
N PRO A 110 7.09 9.33 -5.98
CA PRO A 110 7.49 9.90 -7.25
C PRO A 110 8.03 11.32 -7.10
N ALA A 111 9.10 11.63 -7.83
CA ALA A 111 9.75 12.93 -7.75
C ALA A 111 8.82 14.08 -8.15
N GLU A 112 7.87 13.80 -9.01
CA GLU A 112 6.88 14.76 -9.50
C GLU A 112 5.76 15.04 -8.50
N ALA A 113 5.68 14.29 -7.40
CA ALA A 113 4.65 14.52 -6.40
C ALA A 113 4.84 15.89 -5.76
N SER A 114 3.74 16.61 -5.59
CA SER A 114 3.76 17.92 -4.95
C SER A 114 4.11 17.78 -3.47
N PHE A 115 4.47 18.89 -2.84
CA PHE A 115 4.73 18.90 -1.40
C PHE A 115 3.51 18.40 -0.61
N VAL A 116 2.32 18.80 -1.02
CA VAL A 116 1.09 18.38 -0.37
C VAL A 116 0.90 16.87 -0.50
N ASP A 117 1.16 16.34 -1.69
CA ASP A 117 1.02 14.90 -1.93
C ASP A 117 2.01 14.10 -1.09
N LYS A 118 3.26 14.57 -0.99
CA LYS A 118 4.26 13.92 -0.16
C LYS A 118 3.86 13.92 1.31
N THR A 119 3.25 15.01 1.77
CA THR A 119 2.75 15.10 3.13
C THR A 119 1.62 14.10 3.36
N ALA A 120 0.73 13.94 2.38
CA ALA A 120 -0.36 12.97 2.46
C ALA A 120 0.17 11.54 2.56
N ILE A 121 1.21 11.19 1.79
CA ILE A 121 1.85 9.89 1.85
C ILE A 121 2.44 9.65 3.23
N PHE A 122 3.14 10.64 3.75
CA PHE A 122 3.78 10.56 5.06
C PHE A 122 2.73 10.36 6.16
N ASP A 123 1.66 11.13 6.14
CA ASP A 123 0.57 11.01 7.11
C ASP A 123 -0.09 9.64 7.03
N ALA A 124 -0.30 9.13 5.82
CA ALA A 124 -0.89 7.82 5.60
C ALA A 124 -0.01 6.71 6.19
N ALA A 125 1.30 6.81 6.03
CA ALA A 125 2.25 5.82 6.56
C ALA A 125 2.31 5.85 8.09
N ALA A 126 2.15 7.04 8.69
CA ALA A 126 2.20 7.19 10.14
C ALA A 126 0.90 6.77 10.83
N GLY A 127 -0.20 6.72 10.07
CA GLY A 127 -1.54 6.40 10.59
C GLY A 127 -1.84 4.94 10.83
#